data_fdb4838ded26ca2061d9aafb47050a8c
#
_entry.id   fdb4838ded26ca2061d9aafb47050a8c
#
_cell.length_a   1.000
_cell.length_b   1.000
_cell.length_c   1.000
_cell.angle_alpha   90.00
_cell.angle_beta   90.00
_cell.angle_gamma   90.00
#
_symmetry.space_group_name_H-M   'P 1'
#
loop_
_entity.id
_entity.type
_entity.pdbx_description
1 polymer ?
#
loop_
_entity_poly.entity_id
_entity_poly.type
_entity_poly.pdbx_seq_one_letter_code
_entity_poly.pdbx_strand_id
1 'polypeptide(L)'
;SMRLGDWHLMWDRQKEANALYISVYQSMEARNIDPSLTFAIPKLIYLPAPKERRRSEPLQSVDPEQGLVELKFLVKTNGRIAKLETIRTEPPKLMEFQIRRSLREAVFRPAFFEGIPVKNYPHTFVYEYDYFPSENLPGSSP
;
A
#
# COMPACT_ATOMS: atom_id res chain seq x y z
N SER A 1 -10.83 18.76 -5.71
CA SER A 1 -10.99 17.42 -6.27
C SER A 1 -10.08 16.43 -5.58
N MET A 2 -10.61 15.24 -5.28
CA MET A 2 -9.85 14.14 -4.66
C MET A 2 -8.68 13.72 -5.56
N ARG A 3 -8.92 13.57 -6.84
CA ARG A 3 -7.86 13.19 -7.78
C ARG A 3 -6.73 14.20 -7.84
N LEU A 4 -7.05 15.48 -7.79
CA LEU A 4 -6.04 16.52 -7.81
C LEU A 4 -5.23 16.53 -6.53
N GLY A 5 -5.89 16.31 -5.37
CA GLY A 5 -5.19 16.16 -4.10
C GLY A 5 -4.23 14.97 -4.10
N ASP A 6 -4.70 13.82 -4.59
CA ASP A 6 -3.86 12.64 -4.72
C ASP A 6 -2.68 12.88 -5.67
N TRP A 7 -2.90 13.59 -6.77
CA TRP A 7 -1.83 13.95 -7.70
C TRP A 7 -0.77 14.82 -7.03
N HIS A 8 -1.18 15.85 -6.30
CA HIS A 8 -0.24 16.69 -5.55
C HIS A 8 0.57 15.90 -4.54
N LEU A 9 -0.09 14.96 -3.84
CA LEU A 9 0.59 14.14 -2.84
C LEU A 9 1.65 13.24 -3.47
N MET A 10 1.36 12.68 -4.66
CA MET A 10 2.32 11.86 -5.40
C MET A 10 3.59 12.64 -5.76
N TRP A 11 3.48 13.95 -5.97
CA TRP A 11 4.61 14.82 -6.31
C TRP A 11 5.15 15.55 -5.08
N ASP A 12 4.89 15.00 -3.88
CA ASP A 12 5.39 15.54 -2.61
C ASP A 12 4.93 16.97 -2.32
N ARG A 13 3.71 17.29 -2.74
CA ARG A 13 3.07 18.59 -2.52
C ARG A 13 2.01 18.47 -1.43
N GLN A 14 2.46 18.19 -0.20
CA GLN A 14 1.56 17.90 0.92
C GLN A 14 0.61 19.06 1.23
N LYS A 15 1.10 20.30 1.20
CA LYS A 15 0.25 21.45 1.52
C LYS A 15 -0.90 21.60 0.52
N GLU A 16 -0.60 21.49 -0.76
CA GLU A 16 -1.60 21.58 -1.82
C GLU A 16 -2.57 20.41 -1.75
N ALA A 17 -2.05 19.20 -1.52
CA ALA A 17 -2.89 18.02 -1.37
C ALA A 17 -3.84 18.16 -0.19
N ASN A 18 -3.34 18.55 0.97
CA ASN A 18 -4.16 18.69 2.17
C ASN A 18 -5.21 19.78 2.02
N ALA A 19 -4.89 20.89 1.38
CA ALA A 19 -5.87 21.94 1.12
C ALA A 19 -7.03 21.43 0.25
N LEU A 20 -6.73 20.63 -0.76
CA LEU A 20 -7.75 20.05 -1.62
C LEU A 20 -8.58 19.00 -0.88
N TYR A 21 -7.96 18.15 -0.06
CA TYR A 21 -8.68 17.17 0.75
C TYR A 21 -9.61 17.84 1.75
N ILE A 22 -9.16 18.90 2.41
CA ILE A 22 -9.99 19.66 3.35
C ILE A 22 -11.18 20.28 2.62
N SER A 23 -10.96 20.82 1.43
CA SER A 23 -12.03 21.38 0.61
C SER A 23 -13.09 20.34 0.27
N VAL A 24 -12.66 19.13 -0.13
CA VAL A 24 -13.59 18.03 -0.41
C VAL A 24 -14.32 17.59 0.85
N TYR A 25 -13.62 17.49 1.97
CA TYR A 25 -14.22 17.14 3.26
C TYR A 25 -15.33 18.11 3.62
N GLN A 26 -15.06 19.41 3.54
CA GLN A 26 -16.04 20.46 3.85
C GLN A 26 -17.23 20.42 2.88
N SER A 27 -16.97 20.14 1.61
CA SER A 27 -18.03 20.01 0.61
C SER A 27 -18.95 18.82 0.94
N MET A 28 -18.40 17.71 1.40
CA MET A 28 -19.18 16.56 1.80
C MET A 28 -20.06 16.87 3.01
N GLU A 29 -19.52 17.58 4.01
CA GLU A 29 -20.30 18.00 5.18
C GLU A 29 -21.46 18.91 4.77
N ALA A 30 -21.20 19.86 3.88
CA ALA A 30 -22.23 20.76 3.39
C ALA A 30 -23.35 20.06 2.63
N ARG A 31 -23.05 18.90 2.04
CA ARG A 31 -24.03 18.08 1.31
C ARG A 31 -24.65 16.97 2.15
N ASN A 32 -24.38 16.94 3.46
CA ASN A 32 -24.79 15.86 4.35
C ASN A 32 -24.28 14.49 3.94
N ILE A 33 -23.11 14.43 3.30
CA ILE A 33 -22.40 13.20 3.00
C ILE A 33 -21.40 12.97 4.12
N ASP A 34 -21.38 11.76 4.68
CA ASP A 34 -20.46 11.44 5.77
C ASP A 34 -19.02 11.33 5.25
N PRO A 35 -18.12 12.26 5.58
CA PRO A 35 -16.74 12.19 5.09
C PRO A 35 -15.96 10.99 5.65
N SER A 36 -16.39 10.41 6.77
CA SER A 36 -15.69 9.28 7.36
C SER A 36 -15.66 8.07 6.43
N LEU A 37 -16.65 7.92 5.56
CA LEU A 37 -16.66 6.85 4.56
C LEU A 37 -15.51 6.96 3.56
N THR A 38 -15.00 8.17 3.35
CA THR A 38 -13.92 8.42 2.39
C THR A 38 -12.57 8.61 3.07
N PHE A 39 -12.55 9.26 4.24
CA PHE A 39 -11.33 9.75 4.87
C PHE A 39 -10.94 9.01 6.16
N ALA A 40 -11.78 8.11 6.66
CA ALA A 40 -11.52 7.46 7.95
C ALA A 40 -10.26 6.58 7.94
N ILE A 41 -9.91 6.02 6.79
CA ILE A 41 -8.73 5.17 6.65
C ILE A 41 -7.85 5.65 5.50
N PRO A 42 -6.54 5.37 5.54
CA PRO A 42 -5.67 5.70 4.42
C PRO A 42 -6.06 4.94 3.16
N LYS A 43 -5.81 5.56 2.02
CA LYS A 43 -6.04 4.92 0.72
C LYS A 43 -4.74 4.87 -0.06
N LEU A 44 -4.42 3.71 -0.60
CA LEU A 44 -3.27 3.57 -1.47
C LEU A 44 -3.50 4.33 -2.78
N ILE A 45 -2.61 5.28 -3.08
CA ILE A 45 -2.66 6.07 -4.31
C ILE A 45 -1.71 5.50 -5.34
N TYR A 46 -0.50 5.14 -4.90
CA TYR A 46 0.55 4.67 -5.79
C TYR A 46 1.38 3.61 -5.09
N LEU A 47 1.61 2.51 -5.78
CA LEU A 47 2.50 1.45 -5.35
C LEU A 47 3.30 1.00 -6.56
N PRO A 48 4.64 1.19 -6.56
CA PRO A 48 5.46 0.62 -7.62
C PRO A 48 5.31 -0.88 -7.64
N ALA A 49 5.22 -1.47 -8.83
CA ALA A 49 5.12 -2.91 -8.93
C ALA A 49 6.37 -3.55 -8.33
N PRO A 50 6.23 -4.52 -7.41
CA PRO A 50 7.39 -5.23 -6.89
C PRO A 50 8.11 -5.95 -8.02
N LYS A 51 9.43 -5.91 -7.99
CA LYS A 51 10.22 -6.64 -8.98
C LYS A 51 10.12 -8.12 -8.66
N GLU A 52 9.41 -8.85 -9.50
CA GLU A 52 9.36 -10.29 -9.39
C GLU A 52 10.61 -10.88 -10.03
N ARG A 53 11.07 -11.99 -9.46
CA ARG A 53 12.14 -12.73 -10.09
C ARG A 53 11.66 -13.21 -11.44
N ARG A 54 12.48 -13.00 -12.46
CA ARG A 54 12.18 -13.52 -13.78
C ARG A 54 12.10 -15.04 -13.69
N ARG A 55 10.94 -15.58 -13.99
CA ARG A 55 10.71 -17.01 -13.96
C ARG A 55 10.57 -17.53 -15.36
N SER A 56 11.27 -18.59 -15.67
CA SER A 56 10.92 -19.39 -16.82
C SER A 56 9.69 -20.21 -16.45
N GLU A 57 8.76 -20.34 -17.37
CA GLU A 57 7.62 -21.22 -17.17
C GLU A 57 8.12 -22.64 -16.94
N PRO A 58 7.53 -23.39 -15.99
CA PRO A 58 7.93 -24.75 -15.78
C PRO A 58 7.66 -25.61 -17.03
N LEU A 59 8.61 -26.49 -17.35
CA LEU A 59 8.47 -27.37 -18.49
C LEU A 59 7.30 -28.36 -18.34
N GLN A 60 6.88 -28.60 -17.11
CA GLN A 60 5.72 -29.42 -16.82
C GLN A 60 4.62 -28.51 -16.30
N SER A 61 3.39 -28.88 -16.63
CA SER A 61 2.22 -28.13 -16.13
C SER A 61 2.12 -28.29 -14.62
N VAL A 62 2.55 -27.27 -13.90
CA VAL A 62 2.44 -27.20 -12.44
C VAL A 62 1.49 -26.04 -12.12
N ASP A 63 0.49 -26.32 -11.30
CA ASP A 63 -0.41 -25.28 -10.86
C ASP A 63 0.31 -24.29 -9.94
N PRO A 64 0.13 -22.99 -10.14
CA PRO A 64 0.71 -22.02 -9.22
C PRO A 64 0.04 -22.11 -7.85
N GLU A 65 0.81 -21.84 -6.82
CA GLU A 65 0.29 -21.66 -5.48
C GLU A 65 0.24 -20.19 -5.15
N GLN A 66 -0.61 -19.83 -4.19
CA GLN A 66 -0.74 -18.45 -3.77
C GLN A 66 0.12 -18.18 -2.55
N GLY A 67 0.98 -17.17 -2.67
CA GLY A 67 1.76 -16.66 -1.56
C GLY A 67 1.20 -15.35 -1.05
N LEU A 68 1.64 -14.95 0.13
CA LEU A 68 1.27 -13.66 0.69
C LEU A 68 2.38 -13.07 1.54
N VAL A 69 2.38 -11.76 1.60
CA VAL A 69 3.19 -10.98 2.55
C VAL A 69 2.24 -10.02 3.26
N GLU A 70 2.18 -10.13 4.58
CA GLU A 70 1.37 -9.26 5.40
C GLU A 70 2.29 -8.32 6.19
N LEU A 71 2.04 -7.03 6.11
CA LEU A 71 2.89 -6.00 6.70
C LEU A 71 2.05 -4.99 7.46
N LYS A 72 2.65 -4.39 8.48
CA LYS A 72 2.06 -3.26 9.17
C LYS A 72 3.01 -2.08 9.16
N PHE A 73 2.46 -0.89 9.19
CA PHE A 73 3.24 0.34 9.15
C PHE A 73 2.38 1.50 9.62
N LEU A 74 3.01 2.67 9.72
CA LEU A 74 2.30 3.91 9.99
C LEU A 74 2.24 4.74 8.70
N VAL A 75 1.08 5.32 8.42
CA VAL A 75 0.93 6.26 7.30
C VAL A 75 1.07 7.67 7.85
N LYS A 76 2.06 8.40 7.34
CA LYS A 76 2.33 9.77 7.76
C LYS A 76 1.47 10.76 6.97
N THR A 77 1.40 12.00 7.47
CA THR A 77 0.60 13.03 6.81
C THR A 77 1.09 13.40 5.43
N ASN A 78 2.36 13.10 5.11
CA ASN A 78 2.89 13.32 3.76
C ASN A 78 2.61 12.15 2.80
N GLY A 79 1.86 11.15 3.25
CA GLY A 79 1.52 9.99 2.44
C GLY A 79 2.56 8.87 2.41
N ARG A 80 3.70 9.07 3.05
CA ARG A 80 4.75 8.04 3.12
C ARG A 80 4.55 7.16 4.35
N ILE A 81 5.12 5.97 4.31
CA ILE A 81 5.03 5.04 5.43
C ILE A 81 6.24 5.16 6.36
N ALA A 82 6.03 4.72 7.60
CA ALA A 82 7.08 4.64 8.61
C ALA A 82 6.89 3.37 9.43
N LYS A 83 7.96 2.92 10.09
CA LYS A 83 7.96 1.74 10.99
C LYS A 83 7.40 0.49 10.31
N LEU A 84 7.91 0.19 9.13
CA LEU A 84 7.47 -0.96 8.36
C LEU A 84 7.92 -2.26 9.01
N GLU A 85 6.95 -3.15 9.30
CA GLU A 85 7.21 -4.47 9.86
C GLU A 85 6.49 -5.53 9.04
N THR A 86 7.16 -6.65 8.79
CA THR A 86 6.53 -7.82 8.21
C THR A 86 5.88 -8.63 9.31
N ILE A 87 4.57 -8.85 9.20
CA ILE A 87 3.83 -9.67 10.17
C ILE A 87 3.94 -11.15 9.80
N ARG A 88 3.77 -11.46 8.50
CA ARG A 88 3.72 -12.83 8.03
C ARG A 88 4.13 -12.89 6.57
N THR A 89 4.89 -13.93 6.20
CA THR A 89 5.18 -14.24 4.81
C THR A 89 4.98 -15.73 4.58
N GLU A 90 4.31 -16.09 3.48
CA GLU A 90 4.08 -17.46 3.07
C GLU A 90 4.23 -17.55 1.55
N PRO A 91 5.23 -18.28 1.06
CA PRO A 91 6.31 -18.96 1.79
C PRO A 91 7.30 -17.97 2.40
N PRO A 92 8.10 -18.42 3.40
CA PRO A 92 9.03 -17.52 4.07
C PRO A 92 10.01 -16.84 3.12
N LYS A 93 10.17 -15.54 3.30
CA LYS A 93 11.13 -14.68 2.60
C LYS A 93 10.91 -14.53 1.08
N LEU A 94 9.95 -15.24 0.50
CA LEU A 94 9.64 -15.04 -0.91
C LEU A 94 8.87 -13.75 -1.08
N MET A 95 9.33 -12.86 -1.96
CA MET A 95 8.74 -11.55 -2.23
C MET A 95 8.76 -10.55 -1.07
N GLU A 96 9.23 -10.94 0.11
CA GLU A 96 9.24 -10.02 1.25
C GLU A 96 10.07 -8.77 0.97
N PHE A 97 11.30 -8.95 0.50
CA PHE A 97 12.19 -7.83 0.21
C PHE A 97 11.59 -6.91 -0.86
N GLN A 98 11.05 -7.49 -1.91
CA GLN A 98 10.50 -6.74 -3.04
C GLN A 98 9.30 -5.91 -2.64
N ILE A 99 8.37 -6.47 -1.85
CA ILE A 99 7.20 -5.71 -1.45
C ILE A 99 7.56 -4.65 -0.40
N ARG A 100 8.49 -4.92 0.50
CA ARG A 100 8.97 -3.92 1.45
C ARG A 100 9.59 -2.73 0.71
N ARG A 101 10.38 -3.01 -0.31
CA ARG A 101 10.97 -1.95 -1.13
C ARG A 101 9.90 -1.11 -1.85
N SER A 102 8.90 -1.76 -2.42
CA SER A 102 7.80 -1.06 -3.08
C SER A 102 7.02 -0.19 -2.11
N LEU A 103 6.74 -0.70 -0.92
CA LEU A 103 5.99 0.06 0.09
C LEU A 103 6.75 1.30 0.57
N ARG A 104 8.07 1.26 0.60
CA ARG A 104 8.86 2.44 0.97
C ARG A 104 8.72 3.58 -0.04
N GLU A 105 8.38 3.26 -1.28
CA GLU A 105 8.13 4.24 -2.34
C GLU A 105 6.64 4.49 -2.57
N ALA A 106 5.79 3.81 -1.83
CA ALA A 106 4.35 3.96 -1.97
C ALA A 106 3.87 5.32 -1.46
N VAL A 107 2.76 5.76 -2.01
CA VAL A 107 2.08 6.98 -1.58
C VAL A 107 0.66 6.63 -1.18
N PHE A 108 0.27 7.04 0.01
CA PHE A 108 -1.07 6.86 0.54
C PHE A 108 -1.73 8.22 0.74
N ARG A 109 -3.03 8.29 0.51
CA ARG A 109 -3.80 9.41 1.03
C ARG A 109 -3.96 9.17 2.52
N PRO A 110 -3.52 10.10 3.40
CA PRO A 110 -3.63 9.88 4.84
C PRO A 110 -5.08 9.83 5.29
N ALA A 111 -5.33 9.22 6.44
CA ALA A 111 -6.63 9.29 7.08
C ALA A 111 -6.87 10.70 7.59
N PHE A 112 -8.12 11.13 7.60
CA PHE A 112 -8.53 12.43 8.13
C PHE A 112 -9.56 12.21 9.23
N PHE A 113 -9.42 12.97 10.30
CA PHE A 113 -10.39 13.03 11.36
C PHE A 113 -10.82 14.49 11.55
N GLU A 114 -12.12 14.75 11.38
CA GLU A 114 -12.68 16.10 11.46
C GLU A 114 -11.95 17.13 10.58
N GLY A 115 -11.56 16.69 9.37
CA GLY A 115 -10.89 17.56 8.41
C GLY A 115 -9.40 17.74 8.63
N ILE A 116 -8.82 17.06 9.63
CA ILE A 116 -7.39 17.15 9.96
C ILE A 116 -6.70 15.84 9.61
N PRO A 117 -5.56 15.88 8.87
CA PRO A 117 -4.82 14.65 8.60
C PRO A 117 -4.32 14.00 9.90
N VAL A 118 -4.51 12.71 10.00
CA VAL A 118 -4.06 11.94 11.17
C VAL A 118 -2.56 11.66 11.02
N LYS A 119 -1.81 12.00 12.07
CA LYS A 119 -0.37 11.67 12.12
C LYS A 119 -0.20 10.20 12.46
N ASN A 120 0.66 9.52 11.71
CA ASN A 120 1.09 8.15 12.04
C ASN A 120 -0.08 7.18 12.23
N TYR A 121 -0.94 7.09 11.23
CA TYR A 121 -2.08 6.17 11.28
C TYR A 121 -1.61 4.73 11.10
N PRO A 122 -1.91 3.81 12.04
CA PRO A 122 -1.54 2.39 11.90
C PRO A 122 -2.34 1.75 10.78
N HIS A 123 -1.66 1.07 9.87
CA HIS A 123 -2.30 0.44 8.72
C HIS A 123 -1.64 -0.89 8.42
N THR A 124 -2.44 -1.82 7.89
CA THR A 124 -1.99 -3.15 7.51
C THR A 124 -2.19 -3.33 6.01
N PHE A 125 -1.26 -3.99 5.38
CA PHE A 125 -1.31 -4.27 3.94
C PHE A 125 -0.99 -5.73 3.70
N VAL A 126 -1.79 -6.38 2.86
CA VAL A 126 -1.56 -7.77 2.45
C VAL A 126 -1.32 -7.78 0.94
N TYR A 127 -0.19 -8.33 0.54
CA TYR A 127 0.14 -8.53 -0.86
C TYR A 127 0.08 -10.01 -1.18
N GLU A 128 -0.76 -10.38 -2.13
CA GLU A 128 -0.92 -11.75 -2.58
C GLU A 128 -0.31 -11.90 -3.97
N TYR A 129 0.31 -13.05 -4.21
CA TYR A 129 0.97 -13.31 -5.49
C TYR A 129 0.95 -14.81 -5.78
N ASP A 130 1.11 -15.14 -7.06
CA ASP A 130 1.23 -16.53 -7.50
C ASP A 130 2.69 -16.91 -7.63
N TYR A 131 3.02 -18.13 -7.25
CA TYR A 131 4.37 -18.66 -7.42
C TYR A 131 4.32 -20.14 -7.76
N PHE A 132 5.43 -20.63 -8.36
CA PHE A 132 5.57 -22.05 -8.66
C PHE A 132 6.47 -22.69 -7.60
N PRO A 133 5.95 -23.63 -6.77
CA PRO A 133 6.66 -24.12 -5.60
C PRO A 133 8.04 -24.73 -5.89
N SER A 134 8.19 -25.35 -7.04
CA SER A 134 9.44 -26.01 -7.42
C SER A 134 10.58 -25.06 -7.70
N GLU A 135 10.33 -23.75 -7.86
CA GLU A 135 11.35 -22.82 -8.35
C GLU A 135 11.99 -21.98 -7.27
N ASN A 136 11.31 -21.74 -6.16
CA ASN A 136 11.66 -20.62 -5.29
C ASN A 136 11.66 -20.92 -3.80
N LEU A 137 11.45 -22.17 -3.40
CA LEU A 137 11.44 -22.48 -1.97
C LEU A 137 12.86 -22.55 -1.42
N PRO A 138 13.19 -21.75 -0.38
CA PRO A 138 14.47 -21.89 0.30
C PRO A 138 14.63 -23.32 0.82
N GLY A 139 15.75 -23.95 0.51
CA GLY A 139 16.01 -25.32 0.94
C GLY A 139 15.38 -26.40 0.07
N SER A 140 14.58 -26.04 -0.93
CA SER A 140 14.21 -27.02 -1.95
C SER A 140 15.45 -27.25 -2.81
N SER A 141 16.19 -28.26 -2.48
CA SER A 141 17.33 -28.59 -3.29
C SER A 141 16.89 -29.21 -4.59
N PRO A 142 17.52 -28.87 -5.65
CA PRO A 142 17.46 -29.71 -6.81
C PRO A 142 18.14 -31.03 -6.48
#